data_d17b5b162d28296120671b766ffb4b82
#
_entry.id   d17b5b162d28296120671b766ffb4b82
#
_cell.length_a   1.000
_cell.length_b   1.000
_cell.length_c   1.000
_cell.angle_alpha   90.00
_cell.angle_beta   90.00
_cell.angle_gamma   90.00
#
_symmetry.space_group_name_H-M   'P 1'
#
loop_
_entity.id
_entity.type
_entity.pdbx_description
1 polymer ?
#
loop_
_entity_poly.entity_id
_entity_poly.type
_entity_poly.pdbx_seq_one_letter_code
_entity_poly.pdbx_strand_id
1 'polypeptide(L)'
;MPAAPAQAVSDAVRETAETFVDFAASKGHELRLSITDGLTYRGDEYAVRQLVSILLDNAVKYALPDSPIEFSLEKVKRGVVLRSSNACEDVAPENAQKLFDRFYRADQSRSSGSGFGIGLSIARSIAEGHHGSIRAIVDDGKITFTAELK
;
A
#
# COMPACT_ATOMS: atom_id res chain seq x y z
N MET A 1 -23.51 -14.70 -13.19
CA MET A 1 -22.25 -13.96 -13.30
C MET A 1 -21.09 -14.84 -12.91
N PRO A 2 -20.20 -15.12 -13.81
CA PRO A 2 -19.06 -15.95 -13.45
C PRO A 2 -18.19 -15.23 -12.43
N ALA A 3 -17.60 -15.98 -11.53
CA ALA A 3 -16.63 -15.44 -10.61
C ALA A 3 -15.41 -14.92 -11.40
N ALA A 4 -14.73 -13.93 -10.88
CA ALA A 4 -13.49 -13.46 -11.48
C ALA A 4 -12.52 -14.65 -11.59
N PRO A 5 -11.76 -14.75 -12.67
CA PRO A 5 -10.78 -15.83 -12.80
C PRO A 5 -9.69 -15.67 -11.76
N ALA A 6 -9.11 -16.79 -11.37
CA ALA A 6 -7.94 -16.74 -10.49
C ALA A 6 -6.78 -16.15 -11.28
N GLN A 7 -6.11 -15.18 -10.68
CA GLN A 7 -4.95 -14.53 -11.27
C GLN A 7 -3.69 -14.97 -10.52
N ALA A 8 -2.55 -14.89 -11.20
CA ALA A 8 -1.26 -15.09 -10.56
C ALA A 8 -0.92 -13.82 -9.79
N VAL A 9 -1.49 -13.68 -8.61
CA VAL A 9 -1.37 -12.44 -7.85
C VAL A 9 0.08 -12.15 -7.46
N SER A 10 0.88 -13.18 -7.18
CA SER A 10 2.30 -12.97 -6.90
C SER A 10 3.01 -12.28 -8.05
N ASP A 11 2.73 -12.70 -9.28
CA ASP A 11 3.36 -12.11 -10.46
C ASP A 11 2.91 -10.67 -10.65
N ALA A 12 1.61 -10.41 -10.52
CA ALA A 12 1.06 -9.07 -10.68
C ALA A 12 1.64 -8.10 -9.65
N VAL A 13 1.70 -8.53 -8.40
CA VAL A 13 2.24 -7.70 -7.32
C VAL A 13 3.73 -7.46 -7.53
N ARG A 14 4.49 -8.51 -7.86
CA ARG A 14 5.94 -8.38 -8.07
C ARG A 14 6.25 -7.44 -9.23
N GLU A 15 5.59 -7.62 -10.37
CA GLU A 15 5.82 -6.78 -11.53
C GLU A 15 5.55 -5.31 -11.22
N THR A 16 4.45 -5.03 -10.54
CA THR A 16 4.10 -3.67 -10.19
C THR A 16 5.08 -3.09 -9.17
N ALA A 17 5.40 -3.86 -8.13
CA ALA A 17 6.31 -3.39 -7.08
C ALA A 17 7.70 -3.11 -7.63
N GLU A 18 8.18 -3.94 -8.55
CA GLU A 18 9.52 -3.77 -9.11
C GLU A 18 9.65 -2.46 -9.89
N THR A 19 8.57 -1.95 -10.44
CA THR A 19 8.64 -0.65 -11.13
C THR A 19 8.92 0.50 -10.17
N PHE A 20 8.71 0.30 -8.87
CA PHE A 20 8.98 1.33 -7.87
C PHE A 20 10.40 1.26 -7.28
N VAL A 21 11.16 0.20 -7.55
CA VAL A 21 12.50 0.06 -6.96
C VAL A 21 13.40 1.22 -7.34
N ASP A 22 13.47 1.53 -8.63
CA ASP A 22 14.32 2.63 -9.11
C ASP A 22 13.76 3.99 -8.69
N PHE A 23 12.45 4.14 -8.70
CA PHE A 23 11.82 5.38 -8.25
C PHE A 23 12.14 5.64 -6.77
N ALA A 24 12.00 4.62 -5.92
CA ALA A 24 12.35 4.74 -4.52
C ALA A 24 13.82 5.10 -4.35
N ALA A 25 14.70 4.42 -5.08
CA ALA A 25 16.14 4.69 -5.03
C ALA A 25 16.45 6.13 -5.43
N SER A 26 15.76 6.66 -6.43
CA SER A 26 15.97 8.04 -6.86
C SER A 26 15.59 9.04 -5.78
N LYS A 27 14.79 8.65 -4.81
CA LYS A 27 14.38 9.47 -3.68
C LYS A 27 15.14 9.14 -2.40
N GLY A 28 16.16 8.30 -2.49
CA GLY A 28 16.98 7.95 -1.34
C GLY A 28 16.46 6.80 -0.50
N HIS A 29 15.55 5.98 -1.04
CA HIS A 29 14.95 4.89 -0.29
C HIS A 29 15.28 3.55 -0.92
N GLU A 30 15.68 2.59 -0.09
CA GLU A 30 15.81 1.21 -0.51
C GLU A 30 14.45 0.53 -0.38
N LEU A 31 13.91 0.04 -1.47
CA LEU A 31 12.65 -0.70 -1.43
C LEU A 31 12.96 -2.19 -1.28
N ARG A 32 12.54 -2.76 -0.17
CA ARG A 32 12.75 -4.17 0.17
C ARG A 32 11.46 -4.92 -0.08
N LEU A 33 11.52 -5.90 -0.97
CA LEU A 33 10.34 -6.68 -1.36
C LEU A 33 10.40 -8.08 -0.75
N SER A 34 9.28 -8.52 -0.17
CA SER A 34 9.09 -9.87 0.36
C SER A 34 7.79 -10.41 -0.23
N ILE A 35 7.86 -10.90 -1.44
CA ILE A 35 6.69 -11.36 -2.17
C ILE A 35 6.68 -12.89 -2.16
N THR A 36 5.67 -13.48 -1.54
CA THR A 36 5.50 -14.92 -1.55
C THR A 36 5.16 -15.37 -2.97
N ASP A 37 5.93 -16.32 -3.50
CA ASP A 37 5.75 -16.81 -4.86
C ASP A 37 4.55 -17.75 -4.96
N GLY A 38 4.01 -17.84 -6.15
CA GLY A 38 3.04 -18.87 -6.49
C GLY A 38 1.64 -18.67 -5.95
N LEU A 39 1.34 -17.49 -5.41
CA LEU A 39 -0.01 -17.23 -4.91
C LEU A 39 -0.96 -16.92 -6.05
N THR A 40 -2.17 -17.44 -5.94
CA THR A 40 -3.27 -17.09 -6.83
C THR A 40 -4.37 -16.42 -6.03
N TYR A 41 -5.16 -15.60 -6.71
CA TYR A 41 -6.21 -14.87 -6.04
C TYR A 41 -7.34 -14.59 -7.05
N ARG A 42 -8.58 -14.72 -6.61
CA ARG A 42 -9.73 -14.41 -7.45
C ARG A 42 -10.13 -12.97 -7.21
N GLY A 43 -9.80 -12.10 -8.15
CA GLY A 43 -10.13 -10.70 -8.05
C GLY A 43 -9.72 -9.96 -9.30
N ASP A 44 -9.88 -8.66 -9.25
CA ASP A 44 -9.57 -7.78 -10.37
C ASP A 44 -8.06 -7.48 -10.36
N GLU A 45 -7.33 -8.04 -11.31
CA GLU A 45 -5.89 -7.84 -11.42
C GLU A 45 -5.52 -6.36 -11.54
N TYR A 46 -6.29 -5.61 -12.33
CA TYR A 46 -6.03 -4.18 -12.51
C TYR A 46 -6.15 -3.44 -11.18
N ALA A 47 -7.20 -3.75 -10.41
CA ALA A 47 -7.39 -3.11 -9.12
C ALA A 47 -6.29 -3.48 -8.13
N VAL A 48 -5.82 -4.73 -8.15
CA VAL A 48 -4.72 -5.16 -7.27
C VAL A 48 -3.44 -4.40 -7.63
N ARG A 49 -3.12 -4.27 -8.92
CA ARG A 49 -1.95 -3.50 -9.36
C ARG A 49 -2.07 -2.03 -8.94
N GLN A 50 -3.27 -1.47 -9.04
CA GLN A 50 -3.51 -0.10 -8.61
C GLN A 50 -3.29 0.07 -7.11
N LEU A 51 -3.78 -0.90 -6.32
CA LEU A 51 -3.58 -0.88 -4.87
C LEU A 51 -2.08 -0.88 -4.52
N VAL A 52 -1.30 -1.74 -5.15
CA VAL A 52 0.16 -1.78 -4.94
C VAL A 52 0.78 -0.43 -5.27
N SER A 53 0.40 0.14 -6.41
CA SER A 53 0.94 1.43 -6.84
C SER A 53 0.61 2.55 -5.86
N ILE A 54 -0.61 2.58 -5.35
CA ILE A 54 -1.02 3.59 -4.38
C ILE A 54 -0.19 3.47 -3.10
N LEU A 55 -0.04 2.25 -2.59
CA LEU A 55 0.70 2.04 -1.35
C LEU A 55 2.17 2.41 -1.49
N LEU A 56 2.80 2.03 -2.60
CA LEU A 56 4.22 2.31 -2.81
C LEU A 56 4.48 3.77 -3.15
N ASP A 57 3.62 4.40 -3.95
CA ASP A 57 3.75 5.82 -4.22
C ASP A 57 3.65 6.63 -2.93
N ASN A 58 2.69 6.28 -2.09
CA ASN A 58 2.52 6.92 -0.79
C ASN A 58 3.75 6.73 0.09
N ALA A 59 4.30 5.52 0.12
CA ALA A 59 5.49 5.23 0.94
C ALA A 59 6.69 6.07 0.47
N VAL A 60 6.93 6.15 -0.83
CA VAL A 60 8.05 6.92 -1.36
C VAL A 60 7.90 8.40 -1.04
N LYS A 61 6.68 8.93 -1.11
CA LYS A 61 6.46 10.35 -0.85
C LYS A 61 6.63 10.73 0.62
N TYR A 62 6.27 9.84 1.53
CA TYR A 62 6.20 10.21 2.94
C TYR A 62 7.23 9.54 3.83
N ALA A 63 8.05 8.63 3.30
CA ALA A 63 9.12 8.03 4.09
C ALA A 63 10.14 9.10 4.49
N LEU A 64 10.65 8.99 5.70
CA LEU A 64 11.70 9.90 6.17
C LEU A 64 12.96 9.72 5.32
N PRO A 65 13.76 10.79 5.14
CA PRO A 65 14.96 10.71 4.30
C PRO A 65 15.87 9.55 4.68
N ASP A 66 16.42 8.88 3.67
CA ASP A 66 17.40 7.81 3.81
C ASP A 66 16.91 6.60 4.60
N SER A 67 15.61 6.42 4.71
CA SER A 67 15.04 5.25 5.39
C SER A 67 14.53 4.24 4.37
N PRO A 68 14.53 2.94 4.73
CA PRO A 68 14.03 1.90 3.83
C PRO A 68 12.50 1.86 3.79
N ILE A 69 11.99 1.30 2.72
CA ILE A 69 10.57 0.98 2.57
C ILE A 69 10.47 -0.53 2.46
N GLU A 70 9.55 -1.13 3.20
CA GLU A 70 9.33 -2.57 3.15
C GLU A 70 7.94 -2.85 2.58
N PHE A 71 7.86 -3.81 1.68
CA PHE A 71 6.60 -4.19 1.06
C PHE A 71 6.52 -5.70 0.95
N SER A 72 5.39 -6.28 1.33
CA SER A 72 5.23 -7.73 1.34
C SER A 72 3.87 -8.18 0.82
N LEU A 73 3.85 -9.40 0.32
CA LEU A 73 2.64 -10.11 -0.05
C LEU A 73 2.70 -11.49 0.60
N GLU A 74 1.67 -11.84 1.35
CA GLU A 74 1.60 -13.13 2.02
C GLU A 74 0.20 -13.72 1.85
N LYS A 75 0.13 -15.04 1.94
CA LYS A 75 -1.16 -15.72 1.96
C LYS A 75 -1.72 -15.70 3.37
N VAL A 76 -3.00 -15.45 3.47
CA VAL A 76 -3.75 -15.59 4.71
C VAL A 76 -4.84 -16.63 4.51
N LYS A 77 -5.56 -16.96 5.58
CA LYS A 77 -6.54 -18.04 5.56
C LYS A 77 -7.57 -17.88 4.45
N ARG A 78 -7.99 -16.65 4.19
CA ARG A 78 -8.97 -16.37 3.13
C ARG A 78 -8.46 -15.22 2.29
N GLY A 79 -7.59 -15.53 1.34
CA GLY A 79 -7.09 -14.52 0.44
C GLY A 79 -5.63 -14.17 0.67
N VAL A 80 -5.30 -12.91 0.50
CA VAL A 80 -3.91 -12.46 0.60
C VAL A 80 -3.85 -11.16 1.40
N VAL A 81 -2.66 -10.85 1.92
CA VAL A 81 -2.41 -9.61 2.63
C VAL A 81 -1.20 -8.91 2.03
N LEU A 82 -1.37 -7.60 1.81
CA LEU A 82 -0.29 -6.73 1.35
C LEU A 82 0.05 -5.77 2.48
N ARG A 83 1.34 -5.60 2.77
CA ARG A 83 1.80 -4.66 3.78
C ARG A 83 2.85 -3.75 3.21
N SER A 84 2.74 -2.46 3.53
CA SER A 84 3.72 -1.46 3.17
C SER A 84 4.11 -0.70 4.43
N SER A 85 5.41 -0.65 4.74
CA SER A 85 5.91 0.02 5.94
C SER A 85 7.00 1.00 5.61
N ASN A 86 6.98 2.14 6.27
CA ASN A 86 8.05 3.12 6.15
C ASN A 86 8.14 3.96 7.42
N ALA A 87 9.32 4.51 7.68
CA ALA A 87 9.48 5.49 8.73
C ALA A 87 8.71 6.76 8.35
N CYS A 88 8.10 7.39 9.32
CA CYS A 88 7.26 8.56 9.06
C CYS A 88 7.45 9.62 10.13
N GLU A 89 7.07 10.85 9.80
CA GLU A 89 6.96 11.90 10.80
C GLU A 89 5.81 11.60 11.73
N ASP A 90 5.77 12.33 12.85
CA ASP A 90 4.76 12.06 13.87
C ASP A 90 3.34 12.17 13.32
N VAL A 91 2.72 11.02 13.21
CA VAL A 91 1.27 10.93 13.04
C VAL A 91 0.76 10.31 14.32
N ALA A 92 -0.16 10.99 14.99
CA ALA A 92 -0.74 10.43 16.20
C ALA A 92 -1.45 9.12 15.85
N PRO A 93 -1.22 8.05 16.61
CA PRO A 93 -1.84 6.75 16.31
C PRO A 93 -3.36 6.84 16.14
N GLU A 94 -4.01 7.70 16.92
CA GLU A 94 -5.46 7.86 16.83
C GLU A 94 -5.89 8.51 15.51
N ASN A 95 -4.98 9.15 14.78
CA ASN A 95 -5.28 9.78 13.51
C ASN A 95 -4.95 8.89 12.31
N ALA A 96 -4.35 7.72 12.54
CA ALA A 96 -3.89 6.87 11.45
C ALA A 96 -5.01 6.49 10.48
N GLN A 97 -6.19 6.16 11.01
CA GLN A 97 -7.29 5.75 10.15
C GLN A 97 -7.88 6.89 9.34
N LYS A 98 -7.68 8.12 9.78
CA LYS A 98 -8.14 9.29 9.03
C LYS A 98 -7.40 9.48 7.71
N LEU A 99 -6.23 8.85 7.58
CA LEU A 99 -5.45 8.91 6.33
C LEU A 99 -6.24 8.34 5.14
N PHE A 100 -7.22 7.50 5.40
CA PHE A 100 -8.06 6.93 4.35
C PHE A 100 -9.23 7.85 3.99
N ASP A 101 -9.47 8.89 4.76
CA ASP A 101 -10.54 9.81 4.46
C ASP A 101 -10.14 10.68 3.28
N ARG A 102 -11.10 10.90 2.40
CA ARG A 102 -10.85 11.67 1.20
C ARG A 102 -10.40 13.07 1.55
N PHE A 103 -9.29 13.51 0.93
CA PHE A 103 -8.71 14.84 1.12
C PHE A 103 -8.08 15.08 2.49
N TYR A 104 -8.02 14.09 3.39
CA TYR A 104 -7.31 14.26 4.65
C TYR A 104 -5.80 14.20 4.40
N ARG A 105 -5.06 15.10 5.05
CA ARG A 105 -3.60 15.09 5.07
C ARG A 105 -3.11 15.28 6.49
N ALA A 106 -2.16 14.46 6.90
CA ALA A 106 -1.61 14.53 8.24
C ALA A 106 -0.80 15.80 8.47
N ASP A 107 -0.15 16.32 7.43
CA ASP A 107 0.62 17.55 7.48
C ASP A 107 0.08 18.53 6.47
N GLN A 108 -0.79 19.40 6.92
CA GLN A 108 -1.44 20.36 6.05
C GLN A 108 -0.55 21.54 5.71
N SER A 109 0.58 21.69 6.39
CA SER A 109 1.50 22.77 6.06
C SER A 109 2.30 22.46 4.81
N ARG A 110 2.32 21.22 4.38
CA ARG A 110 2.97 20.84 3.14
C ARG A 110 2.01 21.02 1.99
N SER A 111 2.07 22.15 1.40
CA SER A 111 1.26 22.41 0.22
C SER A 111 1.95 21.86 -1.02
N SER A 112 2.37 20.64 -1.00
CA SER A 112 3.12 20.10 -2.12
C SER A 112 2.28 19.96 -3.39
N GLY A 113 1.03 20.25 -3.30
CA GLY A 113 0.18 20.22 -4.47
C GLY A 113 -0.10 18.85 -5.01
N SER A 114 0.31 17.87 -4.34
CA SER A 114 0.20 16.60 -4.96
C SER A 114 -0.98 15.84 -4.41
N GLY A 115 -2.07 16.37 -4.52
CA GLY A 115 -3.36 15.71 -4.61
C GLY A 115 -3.67 14.56 -3.68
N PHE A 116 -3.11 14.61 -2.59
CA PHE A 116 -3.08 13.53 -1.79
C PHE A 116 -4.23 13.32 -1.04
N GLY A 117 -4.72 12.77 -0.45
CA GLY A 117 -5.90 12.45 0.26
C GLY A 117 -6.89 11.65 -0.59
N ILE A 118 -6.59 11.44 -1.89
CA ILE A 118 -7.46 10.66 -2.76
C ILE A 118 -6.94 9.23 -2.89
N GLY A 119 -5.63 9.06 -3.02
CA GLY A 119 -5.06 7.75 -3.26
C GLY A 119 -5.42 6.72 -2.21
N LEU A 120 -5.28 7.05 -0.94
CA LEU A 120 -5.58 6.10 0.13
C LEU A 120 -7.08 5.80 0.23
N SER A 121 -7.95 6.74 -0.11
CA SER A 121 -9.39 6.44 -0.13
C SER A 121 -9.73 5.47 -1.25
N ILE A 122 -9.04 5.55 -2.39
CA ILE A 122 -9.19 4.58 -3.48
C ILE A 122 -8.67 3.22 -3.03
N ALA A 123 -7.52 3.18 -2.34
CA ALA A 123 -6.98 1.93 -1.81
C ALA A 123 -7.99 1.25 -0.89
N ARG A 124 -8.65 2.01 -0.03
CA ARG A 124 -9.69 1.46 0.85
C ARG A 124 -10.85 0.91 0.05
N SER A 125 -11.29 1.64 -0.98
CA SER A 125 -12.38 1.18 -1.83
C SER A 125 -12.03 -0.13 -2.52
N ILE A 126 -10.78 -0.27 -2.98
CA ILE A 126 -10.34 -1.51 -3.62
C ILE A 126 -10.39 -2.66 -2.62
N ALA A 127 -9.85 -2.48 -1.43
CA ALA A 127 -9.86 -3.53 -0.43
C ALA A 127 -11.28 -3.95 -0.07
N GLU A 128 -12.16 -2.98 0.17
CA GLU A 128 -13.55 -3.26 0.52
C GLU A 128 -14.30 -3.92 -0.63
N GLY A 129 -14.02 -3.53 -1.85
CA GLY A 129 -14.61 -4.17 -3.03
C GLY A 129 -14.17 -5.62 -3.20
N HIS A 130 -13.08 -6.02 -2.57
CA HIS A 130 -12.60 -7.39 -2.57
C HIS A 130 -12.90 -8.10 -1.23
N HIS A 131 -13.93 -7.64 -0.55
CA HIS A 131 -14.41 -8.23 0.72
C HIS A 131 -13.39 -8.21 1.84
N GLY A 132 -12.42 -7.34 1.74
CA GLY A 132 -11.36 -7.19 2.72
C GLY A 132 -11.40 -5.83 3.40
N SER A 133 -10.24 -5.43 3.90
CA SER A 133 -10.11 -4.16 4.61
C SER A 133 -8.69 -3.62 4.45
N ILE A 134 -8.53 -2.35 4.72
CA ILE A 134 -7.21 -1.75 4.82
C ILE A 134 -7.16 -0.95 6.12
N ARG A 135 -6.00 -0.98 6.77
CA ARG A 135 -5.80 -0.20 7.99
C ARG A 135 -4.38 0.33 8.03
N ALA A 136 -4.19 1.38 8.80
CA ALA A 136 -2.89 1.98 9.05
C ALA A 136 -2.58 1.90 10.54
N ILE A 137 -1.37 1.48 10.86
CA ILE A 137 -0.89 1.39 12.23
C ILE A 137 0.38 2.21 12.32
N VAL A 138 0.40 3.13 13.27
CA VAL A 138 1.59 3.94 13.56
C VAL A 138 2.18 3.46 14.88
N ASP A 139 3.45 3.08 14.86
CA ASP A 139 4.13 2.60 16.04
C ASP A 139 5.60 2.95 15.93
N ASP A 140 6.11 3.63 16.95
CA ASP A 140 7.54 3.94 17.09
C ASP A 140 8.12 4.62 15.83
N GLY A 141 7.43 5.63 15.32
CA GLY A 141 7.91 6.40 14.16
C GLY A 141 7.82 5.66 12.85
N LYS A 142 7.05 4.59 12.79
CA LYS A 142 6.88 3.79 11.60
C LYS A 142 5.39 3.61 11.32
N ILE A 143 4.99 3.77 10.06
CA ILE A 143 3.61 3.52 9.66
C ILE A 143 3.55 2.28 8.79
N THR A 144 2.58 1.42 9.05
CA THR A 144 2.34 0.22 8.28
C THR A 144 0.92 0.23 7.77
N PHE A 145 0.78 0.12 6.46
CA PHE A 145 -0.52 -0.07 5.83
C PHE A 145 -0.70 -1.56 5.56
N THR A 146 -1.81 -2.12 6.05
CA THR A 146 -2.13 -3.54 5.87
C THR A 146 -3.44 -3.64 5.10
N ALA A 147 -3.38 -4.22 3.91
CA ALA A 147 -4.55 -4.45 3.07
C ALA A 147 -4.80 -5.94 2.96
N GLU A 148 -5.97 -6.38 3.40
CA GLU A 148 -6.40 -7.77 3.25
C GLU A 148 -7.42 -7.83 2.11
N LEU A 149 -7.23 -8.78 1.21
CA LEU A 149 -8.15 -9.06 0.12
C LEU A 149 -8.66 -10.49 0.31
N LYS A 150 -9.98 -10.68 0.28
CA LYS A 150 -10.56 -12.01 0.55
C LYS A 150 -11.32 -12.63 -0.63
#